data_bff7003a984b4a3f0bc2deee01c2a369
#
_entry.id   bff7003a984b4a3f0bc2deee01c2a369
#
_cell.length_a   1.000
_cell.length_b   1.000
_cell.length_c   1.000
_cell.angle_alpha   90.00
_cell.angle_beta   90.00
_cell.angle_gamma   90.00
#
_symmetry.space_group_name_H-M   'P 1'
#
loop_
_entity.id
_entity.type
_entity.pdbx_description
1 polymer ?
#
loop_
_entity_poly.entity_id
_entity_poly.type
_entity_poly.pdbx_seq_one_letter_code
_entity_poly.pdbx_strand_id
1 'polypeptide(L)'
;GGVSIMTVSENVMGRRARYIFLAYVWFALILVLAAFTSVASSVFVSTPTAATLSLIYMPLALFFGLLVYRFGVRISYATLVTLVLIILAIFYSLNYPTYLTYEAWAVILAFYSFLAAGLPVWYLLQPRDYLNAYLLWAFVGVALFTSVLTFDLALQGPIYTKFAVSGAVIGALPGTTPAKMDIAYFWPVVPLVIACGALSGFHSVVASGTTSKQLANELDALFVGFGAMLTEGAVSSLAVILPIAVAWNFASLQAATGLPVLEALSKGGVDVSKMTEIIQLGAVDRFTNGYGLAVATALSRIFGPSQYIDIFLGFKTFAAWALSAFILTTLDTANRLARFAWREMFDWLEDRSRTTYKILTNRWVASAIPPILALILAYPKIDVIVPETGAKLSVYAYSMLWPAFSGTNQLLAALALLTGALWVYFVLGVRGRISWLILAPALFLWLTVTAALVMWLVFIMPYLPVLYQAGAGTIIAISLILDIMLIMLFVKAFRKSV
;
A
#
# COMPACT_ATOMS: atom_id res chain seq x y z
N GLY A 1 2.36 -29.01 -0.76
CA GLY A 1 2.24 -27.87 -1.64
C GLY A 1 1.43 -26.74 -1.02
N GLY A 2 1.82 -25.51 -1.31
CA GLY A 2 1.15 -24.33 -0.76
C GLY A 2 -0.31 -24.23 -1.18
N VAL A 3 -1.19 -24.01 -0.20
CA VAL A 3 -2.63 -23.80 -0.42
C VAL A 3 -3.02 -22.39 0.02
N SER A 4 -4.11 -21.84 -0.53
CA SER A 4 -4.58 -20.51 -0.12
C SER A 4 -5.12 -20.53 1.31
N ILE A 5 -5.07 -19.38 2.00
CA ILE A 5 -5.63 -19.23 3.36
C ILE A 5 -7.14 -19.53 3.37
N MET A 6 -7.82 -19.32 2.26
CA MET A 6 -9.23 -19.66 2.10
C MET A 6 -9.46 -21.18 2.11
N THR A 7 -8.58 -21.95 1.47
CA THR A 7 -8.61 -23.43 1.55
C THR A 7 -8.26 -23.91 2.96
N VAL A 8 -7.32 -23.26 3.65
CA VAL A 8 -7.05 -23.53 5.07
C VAL A 8 -8.29 -23.29 5.92
N SER A 9 -9.03 -22.21 5.66
CA SER A 9 -10.28 -21.91 6.40
C SER A 9 -11.37 -22.99 6.21
N GLU A 10 -11.43 -23.62 5.03
CA GLU A 10 -12.34 -24.74 4.77
C GLU A 10 -12.02 -25.94 5.68
N ASN A 11 -10.73 -26.27 5.83
CA ASN A 11 -10.30 -27.39 6.63
C ASN A 11 -10.62 -27.24 8.12
N VAL A 12 -10.61 -26.00 8.64
CA VAL A 12 -10.80 -25.74 10.08
C VAL A 12 -12.20 -25.23 10.43
N MET A 13 -12.87 -24.52 9.52
CA MET A 13 -14.19 -23.90 9.76
C MET A 13 -15.30 -24.40 8.83
N GLY A 14 -14.93 -25.18 7.78
CA GLY A 14 -15.85 -25.78 6.83
C GLY A 14 -16.13 -24.92 5.58
N ARG A 15 -16.80 -25.55 4.59
CA ARG A 15 -17.01 -25.00 3.23
C ARG A 15 -17.66 -23.61 3.20
N ARG A 16 -18.59 -23.32 4.12
CA ARG A 16 -19.23 -21.99 4.20
C ARG A 16 -18.23 -20.89 4.52
N ALA A 17 -17.28 -21.16 5.42
CA ALA A 17 -16.24 -20.19 5.78
C ALA A 17 -15.35 -19.87 4.57
N ARG A 18 -14.99 -20.86 3.76
CA ARG A 18 -14.22 -20.66 2.52
C ARG A 18 -14.89 -19.66 1.59
N TYR A 19 -16.17 -19.82 1.27
CA TYR A 19 -16.85 -18.93 0.33
C TYR A 19 -17.04 -17.50 0.89
N ILE A 20 -17.34 -17.37 2.18
CA ILE A 20 -17.43 -16.05 2.83
C ILE A 20 -16.04 -15.39 2.81
N PHE A 21 -14.98 -16.14 3.09
CA PHE A 21 -13.63 -15.62 3.09
C PHE A 21 -13.17 -15.25 1.66
N LEU A 22 -13.50 -16.05 0.65
CA LEU A 22 -13.24 -15.73 -0.76
C LEU A 22 -13.93 -14.43 -1.19
N ALA A 23 -15.21 -14.24 -0.82
CA ALA A 23 -15.94 -13.01 -1.10
C ALA A 23 -15.28 -11.81 -0.41
N TYR A 24 -14.87 -11.96 0.86
CA TYR A 24 -14.17 -10.92 1.61
C TYR A 24 -12.83 -10.56 0.96
N VAL A 25 -12.00 -11.54 0.65
CA VAL A 25 -10.70 -11.36 -0.02
C VAL A 25 -10.86 -10.67 -1.37
N TRP A 26 -11.82 -11.11 -2.17
CA TRP A 26 -12.07 -10.52 -3.49
C TRP A 26 -12.49 -9.05 -3.39
N PHE A 27 -13.41 -8.75 -2.47
CA PHE A 27 -13.84 -7.40 -2.16
C PHE A 27 -12.66 -6.52 -1.69
N ALA A 28 -11.87 -7.01 -0.73
CA ALA A 28 -10.69 -6.30 -0.23
C ALA A 28 -9.66 -6.03 -1.34
N LEU A 29 -9.44 -6.97 -2.26
CA LEU A 29 -8.51 -6.80 -3.37
C LEU A 29 -8.96 -5.75 -4.39
N ILE A 30 -10.26 -5.56 -4.59
CA ILE A 30 -10.78 -4.44 -5.40
C ILE A 30 -10.44 -3.10 -4.74
N LEU A 31 -10.61 -3.00 -3.41
CA LEU A 31 -10.24 -1.79 -2.67
C LEU A 31 -8.73 -1.52 -2.73
N VAL A 32 -7.91 -2.57 -2.62
CA VAL A 32 -6.45 -2.48 -2.82
C VAL A 32 -6.14 -1.92 -4.21
N LEU A 33 -6.72 -2.48 -5.26
CA LEU A 33 -6.51 -2.01 -6.63
C LEU A 33 -6.92 -0.55 -6.81
N ALA A 34 -8.06 -0.14 -6.25
CA ALA A 34 -8.51 1.25 -6.30
C ALA A 34 -7.56 2.19 -5.57
N ALA A 35 -7.09 1.79 -4.36
CA ALA A 35 -6.11 2.52 -3.58
C ALA A 35 -4.83 2.78 -4.36
N PHE A 36 -4.22 1.73 -4.83
CA PHE A 36 -2.92 1.82 -5.47
C PHE A 36 -2.99 2.44 -6.86
N THR A 37 -4.09 2.29 -7.60
CA THR A 37 -4.35 3.05 -8.83
C THR A 37 -4.41 4.55 -8.52
N SER A 38 -5.13 4.95 -7.49
CA SER A 38 -5.24 6.35 -7.09
C SER A 38 -3.90 6.95 -6.64
N VAL A 39 -3.16 6.25 -5.78
CA VAL A 39 -1.86 6.71 -5.28
C VAL A 39 -0.85 6.81 -6.41
N ALA A 40 -0.74 5.80 -7.28
CA ALA A 40 0.18 5.82 -8.42
C ALA A 40 -0.15 6.96 -9.40
N SER A 41 -1.44 7.19 -9.69
CA SER A 41 -1.87 8.31 -10.54
C SER A 41 -1.46 9.65 -9.92
N SER A 42 -1.60 9.80 -8.61
CA SER A 42 -1.18 11.00 -7.87
C SER A 42 0.34 11.19 -7.91
N VAL A 43 1.12 10.12 -7.74
CA VAL A 43 2.60 10.17 -7.87
C VAL A 43 3.01 10.65 -9.26
N PHE A 44 2.39 10.12 -10.31
CA PHE A 44 2.73 10.45 -11.69
C PHE A 44 2.33 11.87 -12.08
N VAL A 45 1.25 12.40 -11.51
CA VAL A 45 0.87 13.80 -11.68
C VAL A 45 1.81 14.74 -10.93
N SER A 46 2.16 14.42 -9.69
CA SER A 46 3.03 15.26 -8.85
C SER A 46 4.51 15.20 -9.28
N THR A 47 4.93 14.09 -9.90
CA THR A 47 6.32 13.89 -10.34
C THR A 47 6.36 13.24 -11.74
N PRO A 48 6.16 14.04 -12.82
CA PRO A 48 6.11 13.53 -14.20
C PRO A 48 7.37 12.80 -14.65
N THR A 49 8.52 13.16 -14.10
CA THR A 49 9.81 12.46 -14.30
C THR A 49 9.76 11.02 -13.83
N ALA A 50 9.17 10.78 -12.65
CA ALA A 50 8.99 9.43 -12.12
C ALA A 50 8.01 8.60 -12.99
N ALA A 51 7.02 9.25 -13.57
CA ALA A 51 6.10 8.60 -14.52
C ALA A 51 6.85 8.09 -15.76
N THR A 52 7.66 8.94 -16.42
CA THR A 52 8.47 8.55 -17.57
C THR A 52 9.41 7.39 -17.24
N LEU A 53 10.10 7.50 -16.09
CA LEU A 53 11.01 6.47 -15.66
C LEU A 53 10.30 5.14 -15.41
N SER A 54 9.11 5.16 -14.79
CA SER A 54 8.30 3.96 -14.57
C SER A 54 7.81 3.32 -15.88
N LEU A 55 7.44 4.13 -16.88
CA LEU A 55 7.08 3.64 -18.21
C LEU A 55 8.25 2.94 -18.92
N ILE A 56 9.48 3.46 -18.80
CA ILE A 56 10.67 2.84 -19.38
C ILE A 56 11.09 1.60 -18.58
N TYR A 57 10.93 1.64 -17.26
CA TYR A 57 11.31 0.56 -16.38
C TYR A 57 10.56 -0.75 -16.67
N MET A 58 9.30 -0.69 -17.10
CA MET A 58 8.51 -1.87 -17.45
C MET A 58 9.11 -2.67 -18.62
N PRO A 59 9.38 -2.07 -19.80
CA PRO A 59 10.10 -2.75 -20.87
C PRO A 59 11.48 -3.26 -20.46
N LEU A 60 12.21 -2.52 -19.61
CA LEU A 60 13.51 -2.98 -19.11
C LEU A 60 13.40 -4.24 -18.24
N ALA A 61 12.36 -4.33 -17.41
CA ALA A 61 12.09 -5.55 -16.64
C ALA A 61 11.75 -6.74 -17.56
N LEU A 62 10.94 -6.52 -18.60
CA LEU A 62 10.67 -7.54 -19.62
C LEU A 62 11.95 -7.96 -20.36
N PHE A 63 12.79 -7.00 -20.73
CA PHE A 63 14.08 -7.24 -21.36
C PHE A 63 14.99 -8.08 -20.46
N PHE A 64 15.11 -7.74 -19.18
CA PHE A 64 15.84 -8.54 -18.20
C PHE A 64 15.31 -9.98 -18.14
N GLY A 65 13.98 -10.14 -18.06
CA GLY A 65 13.34 -11.45 -18.07
C GLY A 65 13.65 -12.28 -19.33
N LEU A 66 13.64 -11.64 -20.49
CA LEU A 66 14.03 -12.28 -21.76
C LEU A 66 15.50 -12.71 -21.76
N LEU A 67 16.41 -11.86 -21.27
CA LEU A 67 17.83 -12.20 -21.18
C LEU A 67 18.05 -13.44 -20.33
N VAL A 68 17.43 -13.51 -19.16
CA VAL A 68 17.63 -14.61 -18.19
C VAL A 68 16.89 -15.87 -18.64
N TYR A 69 15.58 -15.79 -18.91
CA TYR A 69 14.73 -16.97 -19.08
C TYR A 69 14.68 -17.49 -20.52
N ARG A 70 14.88 -16.61 -21.52
CA ARG A 70 14.84 -17.02 -22.94
C ARG A 70 16.20 -17.24 -23.53
N PHE A 71 17.15 -16.34 -23.25
CA PHE A 71 18.50 -16.40 -23.79
C PHE A 71 19.51 -17.08 -22.87
N GLY A 72 19.13 -17.44 -21.64
CA GLY A 72 20.00 -18.15 -20.69
C GLY A 72 21.22 -17.34 -20.22
N VAL A 73 21.17 -16.00 -20.30
CA VAL A 73 22.23 -15.13 -19.84
C VAL A 73 22.36 -15.26 -18.30
N ARG A 74 23.57 -15.35 -17.81
CA ARG A 74 23.82 -15.38 -16.35
C ARG A 74 23.19 -14.14 -15.70
N ILE A 75 22.48 -14.35 -14.58
CA ILE A 75 21.76 -13.29 -13.86
C ILE A 75 22.65 -12.07 -13.60
N SER A 76 23.90 -12.27 -13.20
CA SER A 76 24.84 -11.17 -12.89
C SER A 76 25.09 -10.25 -14.09
N TYR A 77 25.27 -10.81 -15.30
CA TYR A 77 25.46 -10.00 -16.51
C TYR A 77 24.18 -9.29 -16.94
N ALA A 78 23.04 -10.01 -16.89
CA ALA A 78 21.74 -9.41 -17.19
C ALA A 78 21.43 -8.25 -16.23
N THR A 79 21.76 -8.41 -14.93
CA THR A 79 21.62 -7.36 -13.92
C THR A 79 22.47 -6.15 -14.24
N LEU A 80 23.77 -6.36 -14.53
CA LEU A 80 24.69 -5.26 -14.84
C LEU A 80 24.19 -4.46 -16.05
N VAL A 81 23.84 -5.14 -17.14
CA VAL A 81 23.32 -4.49 -18.36
C VAL A 81 22.04 -3.71 -18.05
N THR A 82 21.11 -4.30 -17.33
CA THR A 82 19.82 -3.66 -17.02
C THR A 82 20.01 -2.46 -16.08
N LEU A 83 20.91 -2.54 -15.09
CA LEU A 83 21.21 -1.41 -14.21
C LEU A 83 21.82 -0.24 -14.99
N VAL A 84 22.71 -0.50 -15.95
CA VAL A 84 23.24 0.55 -16.83
C VAL A 84 22.10 1.19 -17.64
N LEU A 85 21.20 0.39 -18.20
CA LEU A 85 20.05 0.92 -18.94
C LEU A 85 19.09 1.71 -18.05
N ILE A 86 18.91 1.32 -16.78
CA ILE A 86 18.12 2.08 -15.79
C ILE A 86 18.78 3.45 -15.53
N ILE A 87 20.10 3.50 -15.38
CA ILE A 87 20.83 4.78 -15.22
C ILE A 87 20.59 5.68 -16.44
N LEU A 88 20.69 5.15 -17.64
CA LEU A 88 20.40 5.90 -18.86
C LEU A 88 18.94 6.36 -18.91
N ALA A 89 18.00 5.53 -18.46
CA ALA A 89 16.58 5.87 -18.37
C ALA A 89 16.33 7.02 -17.36
N ILE A 90 17.09 7.08 -16.25
CA ILE A 90 17.03 8.21 -15.31
C ILE A 90 17.40 9.51 -16.00
N PHE A 91 18.54 9.56 -16.69
CA PHE A 91 18.96 10.75 -17.45
C PHE A 91 17.97 11.14 -18.53
N TYR A 92 17.40 10.17 -19.25
CA TYR A 92 16.37 10.43 -20.22
C TYR A 92 15.12 11.04 -19.58
N SER A 93 14.64 10.49 -18.48
CA SER A 93 13.42 10.92 -17.81
C SER A 93 13.51 12.35 -17.24
N LEU A 94 14.71 12.78 -16.84
CA LEU A 94 14.95 14.15 -16.38
C LEU A 94 14.75 15.18 -17.50
N ASN A 95 15.04 14.82 -18.75
CA ASN A 95 14.91 15.71 -19.90
C ASN A 95 13.53 15.60 -20.59
N TYR A 96 12.85 14.48 -20.47
CA TYR A 96 11.60 14.18 -21.14
C TYR A 96 10.51 13.68 -20.17
N PRO A 97 10.02 14.52 -19.24
CA PRO A 97 8.96 14.17 -18.33
C PRO A 97 7.60 14.01 -19.03
N THR A 98 6.81 13.02 -18.66
CA THR A 98 5.50 12.72 -19.24
C THR A 98 4.40 13.37 -18.40
N TYR A 99 3.71 14.33 -19.00
CA TYR A 99 2.59 15.04 -18.37
C TYR A 99 1.27 14.48 -18.87
N LEU A 100 0.53 13.81 -17.98
CA LEU A 100 -0.84 13.37 -18.22
C LEU A 100 -1.70 13.71 -17.01
N THR A 101 -3.03 13.75 -17.23
CA THR A 101 -3.97 13.97 -16.14
C THR A 101 -4.08 12.74 -15.24
N TYR A 102 -4.60 12.93 -14.04
CA TYR A 102 -4.84 11.82 -13.12
C TYR A 102 -5.75 10.76 -13.73
N GLU A 103 -6.81 11.18 -14.42
CA GLU A 103 -7.77 10.31 -15.08
C GLU A 103 -7.12 9.43 -16.15
N ALA A 104 -6.25 10.04 -16.97
CA ALA A 104 -5.49 9.32 -17.98
C ALA A 104 -4.57 8.27 -17.34
N TRP A 105 -3.86 8.64 -16.26
CA TRP A 105 -3.04 7.72 -15.52
C TRP A 105 -3.86 6.57 -14.88
N ALA A 106 -5.00 6.88 -14.29
CA ALA A 106 -5.85 5.87 -13.68
C ALA A 106 -6.31 4.81 -14.70
N VAL A 107 -6.70 5.24 -15.92
CA VAL A 107 -7.06 4.32 -17.01
C VAL A 107 -5.86 3.49 -17.47
N ILE A 108 -4.70 4.12 -17.68
CA ILE A 108 -3.47 3.44 -18.11
C ILE A 108 -3.06 2.39 -17.07
N LEU A 109 -3.12 2.72 -15.78
CA LEU A 109 -2.75 1.81 -14.69
C LEU A 109 -3.75 0.65 -14.52
N ALA A 110 -5.04 0.90 -14.70
CA ALA A 110 -6.05 -0.16 -14.72
C ALA A 110 -5.82 -1.13 -15.90
N PHE A 111 -5.53 -0.60 -17.08
CA PHE A 111 -5.19 -1.41 -18.26
C PHE A 111 -3.88 -2.18 -18.08
N TYR A 112 -2.85 -1.52 -17.52
CA TYR A 112 -1.61 -2.20 -17.15
C TYR A 112 -1.86 -3.37 -16.19
N SER A 113 -2.63 -3.15 -15.11
CA SER A 113 -2.97 -4.18 -14.14
C SER A 113 -3.69 -5.38 -14.79
N PHE A 114 -4.63 -5.10 -15.71
CA PHE A 114 -5.30 -6.13 -16.52
C PHE A 114 -4.32 -6.98 -17.33
N LEU A 115 -3.44 -6.34 -18.10
CA LEU A 115 -2.45 -7.03 -18.93
C LEU A 115 -1.46 -7.84 -18.07
N ALA A 116 -0.90 -7.20 -17.05
CA ALA A 116 0.11 -7.81 -16.18
C ALA A 116 -0.42 -9.02 -15.43
N ALA A 117 -1.65 -8.96 -14.90
CA ALA A 117 -2.30 -10.11 -14.27
C ALA A 117 -2.59 -11.24 -15.26
N GLY A 118 -2.84 -10.93 -16.52
CA GLY A 118 -3.04 -11.89 -17.60
C GLY A 118 -1.76 -12.63 -18.01
N LEU A 119 -0.58 -12.07 -17.82
CA LEU A 119 0.71 -12.66 -18.22
C LEU A 119 1.20 -13.73 -17.22
N PRO A 120 2.02 -14.70 -17.66
CA PRO A 120 2.74 -15.59 -16.75
C PRO A 120 3.67 -14.82 -15.82
N VAL A 121 3.85 -15.30 -14.57
CA VAL A 121 4.61 -14.64 -13.51
C VAL A 121 6.06 -14.33 -13.92
N TRP A 122 6.69 -15.27 -14.61
CA TRP A 122 8.10 -15.19 -15.01
C TRP A 122 8.39 -14.19 -16.14
N TYR A 123 7.35 -13.69 -16.86
CA TYR A 123 7.55 -12.71 -17.93
C TYR A 123 7.82 -11.30 -17.38
N LEU A 124 7.03 -10.87 -16.44
CA LEU A 124 7.07 -9.47 -15.95
C LEU A 124 7.27 -9.40 -14.44
N LEU A 125 6.51 -10.17 -13.66
CA LEU A 125 6.48 -10.02 -12.20
C LEU A 125 7.83 -10.33 -11.57
N GLN A 126 8.37 -11.53 -11.78
CA GLN A 126 9.65 -11.95 -11.17
C GLN A 126 10.84 -11.07 -11.60
N PRO A 127 11.04 -10.74 -12.91
CA PRO A 127 12.09 -9.86 -13.33
C PRO A 127 12.03 -8.47 -12.70
N ARG A 128 10.83 -7.90 -12.67
CA ARG A 128 10.61 -6.58 -12.08
C ARG A 128 10.85 -6.59 -10.58
N ASP A 129 10.33 -7.58 -9.86
CA ASP A 129 10.49 -7.67 -8.40
C ASP A 129 11.96 -7.88 -8.01
N TYR A 130 12.71 -8.63 -8.81
CA TYR A 130 14.15 -8.76 -8.63
C TYR A 130 14.87 -7.40 -8.78
N LEU A 131 14.55 -6.62 -9.79
CA LEU A 131 15.13 -5.29 -9.97
C LEU A 131 14.67 -4.31 -8.89
N ASN A 132 13.41 -4.41 -8.44
CA ASN A 132 12.88 -3.60 -7.35
C ASN A 132 13.60 -3.82 -6.02
N ALA A 133 14.18 -5.00 -5.80
CA ALA A 133 14.99 -5.25 -4.61
C ALA A 133 16.21 -4.33 -4.52
N TYR A 134 16.88 -4.05 -5.63
CA TYR A 134 18.01 -3.09 -5.66
C TYR A 134 17.52 -1.67 -5.36
N LEU A 135 16.38 -1.28 -5.91
CA LEU A 135 15.77 0.02 -5.65
C LEU A 135 15.39 0.16 -4.17
N LEU A 136 14.80 -0.89 -3.58
CA LEU A 136 14.45 -0.92 -2.16
C LEU A 136 15.68 -0.77 -1.25
N TRP A 137 16.71 -1.55 -1.51
CA TRP A 137 17.95 -1.49 -0.71
C TRP A 137 18.69 -0.16 -0.87
N ALA A 138 18.67 0.43 -2.07
CA ALA A 138 19.18 1.78 -2.28
C ALA A 138 18.38 2.82 -1.47
N PHE A 139 17.03 2.73 -1.50
CA PHE A 139 16.15 3.59 -0.72
C PHE A 139 16.43 3.50 0.79
N VAL A 140 16.48 2.27 1.32
CA VAL A 140 16.74 2.02 2.75
C VAL A 140 18.15 2.46 3.14
N GLY A 141 19.16 2.14 2.32
CA GLY A 141 20.55 2.51 2.58
C GLY A 141 20.73 4.03 2.66
N VAL A 142 20.18 4.77 1.71
CA VAL A 142 20.20 6.24 1.72
C VAL A 142 19.44 6.80 2.93
N ALA A 143 18.28 6.22 3.27
CA ALA A 143 17.49 6.65 4.42
C ALA A 143 18.23 6.45 5.75
N LEU A 144 18.88 5.29 5.95
CA LEU A 144 19.68 5.01 7.13
C LEU A 144 20.90 5.94 7.22
N PHE A 145 21.62 6.11 6.11
CA PHE A 145 22.75 7.03 6.05
C PHE A 145 22.35 8.46 6.39
N THR A 146 21.22 8.92 5.83
CA THR A 146 20.64 10.24 6.15
C THR A 146 20.32 10.35 7.63
N SER A 147 19.69 9.34 8.22
CA SER A 147 19.30 9.35 9.63
C SER A 147 20.51 9.49 10.56
N VAL A 148 21.64 8.86 10.21
CA VAL A 148 22.90 8.99 10.96
C VAL A 148 23.46 10.40 10.84
N LEU A 149 23.48 10.98 9.64
CA LEU A 149 24.03 12.32 9.40
C LEU A 149 23.19 13.47 9.96
N THR A 150 21.90 13.26 10.19
CA THR A 150 20.96 14.27 10.70
C THR A 150 20.48 13.99 12.12
N PHE A 151 21.12 13.08 12.81
CA PHE A 151 20.72 12.66 14.18
C PHE A 151 20.69 13.82 15.20
N ASP A 152 21.53 14.81 15.01
CA ASP A 152 21.59 16.04 15.84
C ASP A 152 20.44 17.01 15.59
N LEU A 153 19.73 16.89 14.45
CA LEU A 153 18.58 17.75 14.15
C LEU A 153 17.33 17.29 14.88
N ALA A 154 17.40 16.75 16.04
CA ALA A 154 16.32 16.31 16.92
C ALA A 154 14.90 16.29 16.29
N LEU A 155 14.05 15.38 16.64
CA LEU A 155 12.66 15.32 16.20
C LEU A 155 11.98 16.67 16.36
N GLN A 156 11.70 17.37 15.27
CA GLN A 156 11.08 18.70 15.27
C GLN A 156 9.55 18.61 15.41
N GLY A 157 8.96 17.49 15.06
CA GLY A 157 7.53 17.27 15.14
C GLY A 157 7.10 16.72 16.50
N PRO A 158 5.85 16.98 16.90
CA PRO A 158 5.27 16.35 18.09
C PRO A 158 5.15 14.84 17.88
N ILE A 159 5.39 14.06 18.95
CA ILE A 159 5.25 12.59 18.93
C ILE A 159 3.82 12.19 18.53
N TYR A 160 2.84 13.01 18.90
CA TYR A 160 1.43 12.80 18.60
C TYR A 160 0.70 14.13 18.44
N THR A 161 -0.15 14.26 17.42
CA THR A 161 -0.99 15.44 17.18
C THR A 161 -2.44 15.05 16.99
N LYS A 162 -3.37 15.94 17.39
CA LYS A 162 -4.80 15.78 17.06
C LYS A 162 -5.02 15.68 15.54
N PHE A 163 -4.21 16.40 14.76
CA PHE A 163 -4.25 16.34 13.30
C PHE A 163 -3.85 14.97 12.75
N ALA A 164 -2.88 14.28 13.33
CA ALA A 164 -2.49 12.95 12.90
C ALA A 164 -3.66 11.96 13.00
N VAL A 165 -4.46 12.04 14.07
CA VAL A 165 -5.68 11.25 14.22
C VAL A 165 -6.73 11.67 13.20
N SER A 166 -6.97 12.95 13.05
CA SER A 166 -7.93 13.49 12.08
C SER A 166 -7.52 13.20 10.64
N GLY A 167 -6.24 13.34 10.31
CA GLY A 167 -5.70 13.02 8.99
C GLY A 167 -5.75 11.52 8.68
N ALA A 168 -5.48 10.66 9.67
CA ALA A 168 -5.62 9.21 9.54
C ALA A 168 -7.09 8.81 9.30
N VAL A 169 -8.01 9.52 9.89
CA VAL A 169 -9.44 9.23 9.87
C VAL A 169 -10.14 9.84 8.66
N ILE A 170 -9.77 11.06 8.25
CA ILE A 170 -10.46 11.81 7.18
C ILE A 170 -9.78 11.60 5.82
N GLY A 171 -8.67 10.86 5.76
CA GLY A 171 -7.96 10.61 4.49
C GLY A 171 -7.29 11.85 3.93
N ALA A 172 -6.74 12.70 4.82
CA ALA A 172 -5.89 13.85 4.48
C ALA A 172 -6.50 14.76 3.39
N LEU A 173 -7.67 15.32 3.65
CA LEU A 173 -8.10 16.50 2.94
C LEU A 173 -7.35 17.70 3.55
N PRO A 174 -6.44 18.36 2.82
CA PRO A 174 -5.75 19.53 3.33
C PRO A 174 -6.80 20.59 3.74
N GLY A 175 -6.78 21.02 5.00
CA GLY A 175 -7.66 22.07 5.51
C GLY A 175 -9.10 21.67 5.89
N THR A 176 -9.46 20.37 5.86
CA THR A 176 -10.81 19.90 6.19
C THR A 176 -10.93 19.18 7.53
N THR A 177 -10.09 19.52 8.50
CA THR A 177 -10.33 19.09 9.88
C THR A 177 -11.60 19.77 10.38
N PRO A 178 -12.70 19.04 10.67
CA PRO A 178 -13.84 19.66 11.31
C PRO A 178 -13.36 20.25 12.64
N ALA A 179 -13.51 21.56 12.80
CA ALA A 179 -13.08 22.31 13.99
C ALA A 179 -13.70 21.81 15.31
N LYS A 180 -14.62 20.84 15.24
CA LYS A 180 -15.35 20.25 16.35
C LYS A 180 -14.99 18.80 16.70
N MET A 181 -14.02 18.17 16.02
CA MET A 181 -13.65 16.81 16.38
C MET A 181 -12.60 16.78 17.50
N ASP A 182 -13.05 16.90 18.73
CA ASP A 182 -12.25 16.66 19.94
C ASP A 182 -11.91 15.17 20.18
N ILE A 183 -12.30 14.28 19.28
CA ILE A 183 -12.09 12.83 19.42
C ILE A 183 -10.72 12.49 18.82
N ALA A 184 -9.68 12.75 19.58
CA ALA A 184 -8.29 12.50 19.20
C ALA A 184 -7.73 11.27 19.94
N TYR A 185 -8.43 10.14 19.89
CA TYR A 185 -7.92 8.93 20.51
C TYR A 185 -6.87 8.28 19.64
N PHE A 186 -5.67 8.12 20.18
CA PHE A 186 -4.62 7.37 19.50
C PHE A 186 -5.09 5.94 19.17
N TRP A 187 -5.54 5.22 20.18
CA TRP A 187 -6.12 3.89 20.01
C TRP A 187 -7.65 3.98 20.03
N PRO A 188 -8.36 3.28 19.14
CA PRO A 188 -7.89 2.29 18.15
C PRO A 188 -7.65 2.87 16.75
N VAL A 189 -7.81 4.17 16.51
CA VAL A 189 -7.91 4.76 15.17
C VAL A 189 -6.56 4.84 14.45
N VAL A 190 -5.50 5.32 15.12
CA VAL A 190 -4.18 5.42 14.52
C VAL A 190 -3.62 4.05 14.14
N PRO A 191 -3.68 3.03 15.02
CA PRO A 191 -3.30 1.66 14.64
C PRO A 191 -4.01 1.12 13.41
N LEU A 192 -5.28 1.48 13.17
CA LEU A 192 -6.00 1.09 11.96
C LEU A 192 -5.24 1.47 10.68
N VAL A 193 -4.66 2.67 10.63
CA VAL A 193 -4.02 3.21 9.43
C VAL A 193 -2.57 2.77 9.30
N ILE A 194 -1.81 2.78 10.41
CA ILE A 194 -0.37 2.47 10.39
C ILE A 194 -0.05 0.98 10.41
N ALA A 195 -0.98 0.13 10.86
CA ALA A 195 -0.73 -1.31 11.02
C ALA A 195 -0.38 -2.03 9.72
N CYS A 196 -0.68 -1.47 8.54
CA CYS A 196 -0.35 -2.07 7.24
C CYS A 196 1.17 -2.35 7.08
N GLY A 197 2.03 -1.46 7.59
CA GLY A 197 3.48 -1.66 7.58
C GLY A 197 4.00 -2.69 8.59
N ALA A 198 3.15 -3.15 9.51
CA ALA A 198 3.48 -4.19 10.48
C ALA A 198 2.75 -5.50 10.17
N LEU A 199 1.49 -5.42 9.71
CA LEU A 199 0.62 -6.57 9.56
C LEU A 199 -0.51 -6.25 8.57
N SER A 200 -0.45 -6.77 7.36
CA SER A 200 -1.40 -6.50 6.28
C SER A 200 -2.19 -7.75 5.86
N GLY A 201 -3.49 -7.56 5.65
CA GLY A 201 -4.35 -8.60 5.10
C GLY A 201 -3.99 -8.96 3.67
N PHE A 202 -3.60 -7.98 2.87
CA PHE A 202 -3.10 -8.21 1.52
C PHE A 202 -1.89 -9.15 1.53
N HIS A 203 -0.94 -8.95 2.46
CA HIS A 203 0.23 -9.82 2.57
C HIS A 203 -0.12 -11.26 2.94
N SER A 204 -1.15 -11.49 3.76
CA SER A 204 -1.62 -12.85 4.07
C SER A 204 -2.14 -13.58 2.83
N VAL A 205 -2.79 -12.85 1.92
CA VAL A 205 -3.30 -13.40 0.65
C VAL A 205 -2.15 -13.63 -0.34
N VAL A 206 -1.17 -12.72 -0.42
CA VAL A 206 0.04 -12.89 -1.25
C VAL A 206 0.85 -14.08 -0.77
N ALA A 207 1.13 -14.16 0.53
CA ALA A 207 1.91 -15.25 1.13
C ALA A 207 1.29 -16.62 0.84
N SER A 208 -0.02 -16.78 1.05
CA SER A 208 -0.71 -18.06 0.83
C SER A 208 -1.08 -18.30 -0.65
N GLY A 209 -1.35 -17.24 -1.43
CA GLY A 209 -1.83 -17.33 -2.80
C GLY A 209 -0.73 -17.54 -3.86
N THR A 210 0.45 -16.96 -3.65
CA THR A 210 1.57 -17.00 -4.60
C THR A 210 2.87 -17.48 -3.98
N THR A 211 3.35 -16.87 -2.90
CA THR A 211 4.68 -17.11 -2.33
C THR A 211 4.84 -18.56 -1.86
N SER A 212 3.88 -19.10 -1.11
CA SER A 212 3.91 -20.46 -0.59
C SER A 212 4.02 -21.54 -1.68
N LYS A 213 3.61 -21.20 -2.91
CA LYS A 213 3.67 -22.08 -4.09
C LYS A 213 5.00 -22.02 -4.84
N GLN A 214 5.85 -21.04 -4.50
CA GLN A 214 7.13 -20.79 -5.15
C GLN A 214 8.33 -21.15 -4.27
N LEU A 215 8.11 -21.43 -2.99
CA LEU A 215 9.17 -21.87 -2.08
C LEU A 215 9.69 -23.25 -2.47
N ALA A 216 11.01 -23.38 -2.55
CA ALA A 216 11.67 -24.66 -2.81
C ALA A 216 11.67 -25.56 -1.56
N ASN A 217 11.78 -24.94 -0.36
CA ASN A 217 11.83 -25.63 0.92
C ASN A 217 10.92 -24.90 1.93
N GLU A 218 10.30 -25.65 2.85
CA GLU A 218 9.47 -25.07 3.92
C GLU A 218 10.26 -24.16 4.87
N LEU A 219 11.54 -24.43 5.10
CA LEU A 219 12.43 -23.63 5.92
C LEU A 219 12.66 -22.22 5.31
N ASP A 220 12.57 -22.09 4.00
CA ASP A 220 12.69 -20.79 3.32
C ASP A 220 11.55 -19.84 3.70
N ALA A 221 10.42 -20.38 4.21
CA ALA A 221 9.30 -19.56 4.69
C ALA A 221 9.71 -18.64 5.85
N LEU A 222 10.67 -19.05 6.68
CA LEU A 222 11.19 -18.19 7.76
C LEU A 222 11.92 -16.97 7.18
N PHE A 223 12.76 -17.17 6.19
CA PHE A 223 13.53 -16.09 5.56
C PHE A 223 12.64 -15.20 4.70
N VAL A 224 11.82 -15.81 3.84
CA VAL A 224 10.99 -15.07 2.88
C VAL A 224 9.79 -14.42 3.57
N GLY A 225 9.12 -15.10 4.51
CA GLY A 225 7.97 -14.55 5.23
C GLY A 225 8.37 -13.60 6.36
N PHE A 226 9.04 -14.13 7.39
CA PHE A 226 9.39 -13.35 8.57
C PHE A 226 10.48 -12.30 8.29
N GLY A 227 11.50 -12.64 7.51
CA GLY A 227 12.55 -11.70 7.12
C GLY A 227 12.00 -10.52 6.29
N ALA A 228 11.12 -10.80 5.32
CA ALA A 228 10.47 -9.73 4.54
C ALA A 228 9.58 -8.84 5.41
N MET A 229 8.84 -9.42 6.37
CA MET A 229 8.01 -8.66 7.31
C MET A 229 8.85 -7.71 8.17
N LEU A 230 9.99 -8.15 8.69
CA LEU A 230 10.91 -7.28 9.46
C LEU A 230 11.47 -6.15 8.60
N THR A 231 11.85 -6.45 7.37
CA THR A 231 12.33 -5.45 6.40
C THR A 231 11.26 -4.41 6.10
N GLU A 232 10.02 -4.84 5.89
CA GLU A 232 8.89 -3.92 5.67
C GLU A 232 8.63 -3.03 6.89
N GLY A 233 8.67 -3.57 8.09
CA GLY A 233 8.55 -2.81 9.33
C GLY A 233 9.63 -1.72 9.45
N ALA A 234 10.87 -2.03 9.09
CA ALA A 234 11.95 -1.07 9.06
C ALA A 234 11.73 0.03 7.99
N VAL A 235 11.33 -0.35 6.77
CA VAL A 235 11.04 0.59 5.68
C VAL A 235 9.90 1.53 6.05
N SER A 236 8.80 1.00 6.59
CA SER A 236 7.66 1.82 7.00
C SER A 236 8.00 2.76 8.15
N SER A 237 8.82 2.33 9.10
CA SER A 237 9.33 3.20 10.17
C SER A 237 10.16 4.36 9.63
N LEU A 238 11.07 4.08 8.68
CA LEU A 238 11.85 5.12 8.01
C LEU A 238 10.96 6.08 7.20
N ALA A 239 9.98 5.57 6.50
CA ALA A 239 9.04 6.38 5.71
C ALA A 239 8.21 7.34 6.56
N VAL A 240 7.88 6.95 7.79
CA VAL A 240 7.17 7.83 8.75
C VAL A 240 8.12 8.82 9.43
N ILE A 241 9.27 8.36 9.88
CA ILE A 241 10.19 9.15 10.73
C ILE A 241 10.89 10.23 9.92
N LEU A 242 11.42 9.92 8.73
CA LEU A 242 12.24 10.86 7.96
C LEU A 242 11.58 12.22 7.70
N PRO A 243 10.33 12.29 7.20
CA PRO A 243 9.68 13.57 6.98
C PRO A 243 9.49 14.37 8.27
N ILE A 244 9.17 13.69 9.38
CA ILE A 244 8.83 14.34 10.65
C ILE A 244 10.08 14.78 11.40
N ALA A 245 11.11 13.92 11.40
CA ALA A 245 12.33 14.17 12.18
C ALA A 245 13.12 15.38 11.67
N VAL A 246 13.17 15.55 10.35
CA VAL A 246 14.04 16.56 9.71
C VAL A 246 13.27 17.76 9.18
N ALA A 247 12.04 17.56 8.71
CA ALA A 247 11.34 18.56 7.90
C ALA A 247 9.93 18.90 8.39
N TRP A 248 9.66 18.79 9.69
CA TRP A 248 8.32 19.07 10.21
C TRP A 248 7.84 20.48 9.85
N ASN A 249 8.62 21.50 10.20
CA ASN A 249 8.36 22.90 9.86
C ASN A 249 9.47 23.43 8.94
N PHE A 250 9.11 23.94 7.79
CA PHE A 250 10.05 24.31 6.73
C PHE A 250 10.91 25.53 7.11
N ALA A 251 10.29 26.55 7.74
CA ALA A 251 11.01 27.76 8.16
C ALA A 251 11.98 27.44 9.32
N SER A 252 11.56 26.59 10.27
CA SER A 252 12.41 26.15 11.38
C SER A 252 13.62 25.36 10.87
N LEU A 253 13.43 24.45 9.91
CA LEU A 253 14.52 23.72 9.29
C LEU A 253 15.50 24.67 8.57
N GLN A 254 14.97 25.64 7.81
CA GLN A 254 15.80 26.66 7.15
C GLN A 254 16.61 27.48 8.15
N ALA A 255 15.98 27.93 9.23
CA ALA A 255 16.64 28.70 10.28
C ALA A 255 17.73 27.91 11.01
N ALA A 256 17.45 26.63 11.31
CA ALA A 256 18.39 25.77 12.02
C ALA A 256 19.62 25.38 11.18
N THR A 257 19.47 25.29 9.86
CA THR A 257 20.50 24.76 8.96
C THR A 257 21.16 25.82 8.07
N GLY A 258 20.52 26.97 7.87
CA GLY A 258 20.94 28.00 6.91
C GLY A 258 20.76 27.58 5.44
N LEU A 259 20.12 26.43 5.17
CA LEU A 259 19.94 25.87 3.82
C LEU A 259 18.70 26.49 3.13
N PRO A 260 18.66 26.57 1.79
CA PRO A 260 17.55 27.18 1.04
C PRO A 260 16.33 26.25 0.93
N VAL A 261 15.73 25.89 2.07
CA VAL A 261 14.64 24.90 2.17
C VAL A 261 13.37 25.35 1.45
N LEU A 262 12.97 26.61 1.67
CA LEU A 262 11.74 27.16 1.06
C LEU A 262 11.88 27.31 -0.45
N GLU A 263 13.06 27.69 -0.95
CA GLU A 263 13.34 27.76 -2.38
C GLU A 263 13.31 26.37 -3.03
N ALA A 264 13.92 25.38 -2.38
CA ALA A 264 13.90 24.00 -2.85
C ALA A 264 12.47 23.47 -2.97
N LEU A 265 11.65 23.66 -1.94
CA LEU A 265 10.24 23.26 -1.95
C LEU A 265 9.44 23.94 -3.05
N SER A 266 9.63 25.26 -3.24
CA SER A 266 8.97 26.01 -4.30
C SER A 266 9.36 25.47 -5.69
N LYS A 267 10.63 25.21 -5.94
CA LYS A 267 11.10 24.54 -7.17
C LYS A 267 10.56 23.13 -7.31
N GLY A 268 10.32 22.46 -6.20
CA GLY A 268 9.67 21.16 -6.13
C GLY A 268 8.14 21.18 -6.31
N GLY A 269 7.54 22.36 -6.53
CA GLY A 269 6.10 22.50 -6.80
C GLY A 269 5.23 22.64 -5.53
N VAL A 270 5.82 22.91 -4.36
CA VAL A 270 5.09 23.17 -3.12
C VAL A 270 4.81 24.67 -2.98
N ASP A 271 3.56 25.03 -2.74
CA ASP A 271 3.15 26.41 -2.43
C ASP A 271 3.50 26.76 -0.97
N VAL A 272 4.73 27.19 -0.76
CA VAL A 272 5.27 27.54 0.57
C VAL A 272 4.60 28.76 1.21
N SER A 273 3.81 29.54 0.45
CA SER A 273 3.03 30.65 1.00
C SER A 273 1.80 30.16 1.78
N LYS A 274 1.30 28.96 1.46
CA LYS A 274 0.12 28.36 2.09
C LYS A 274 0.46 27.18 3.00
N MET A 275 1.61 26.54 2.77
CA MET A 275 2.02 25.33 3.48
C MET A 275 3.33 25.57 4.20
N THR A 276 3.30 25.58 5.51
CA THR A 276 4.46 25.83 6.39
C THR A 276 5.01 24.58 7.03
N GLU A 277 4.22 23.51 7.03
CA GLU A 277 4.53 22.24 7.67
C GLU A 277 4.35 21.05 6.73
N ILE A 278 5.20 20.04 6.87
CA ILE A 278 5.17 18.81 6.05
C ILE A 278 3.81 18.09 6.15
N ILE A 279 3.14 18.20 7.30
CA ILE A 279 1.86 17.53 7.53
C ILE A 279 0.71 18.11 6.71
N GLN A 280 0.84 19.34 6.25
CA GLN A 280 -0.17 20.00 5.39
C GLN A 280 -0.13 19.49 3.95
N LEU A 281 0.95 18.81 3.56
CA LEU A 281 1.07 18.17 2.25
C LEU A 281 0.20 16.91 2.17
N GLY A 282 -0.26 16.56 0.96
CA GLY A 282 -0.86 15.26 0.67
C GLY A 282 0.11 14.09 0.95
N ALA A 283 -0.41 12.88 1.15
CA ALA A 283 0.40 11.74 1.57
C ALA A 283 1.61 11.46 0.64
N VAL A 284 1.42 11.53 -0.68
CA VAL A 284 2.48 11.35 -1.69
C VAL A 284 3.52 12.46 -1.57
N ASP A 285 3.07 13.71 -1.56
CA ASP A 285 3.96 14.86 -1.52
C ASP A 285 4.69 14.97 -0.18
N ARG A 286 4.06 14.56 0.92
CA ARG A 286 4.68 14.46 2.23
C ARG A 286 5.84 13.46 2.21
N PHE A 287 5.63 12.29 1.66
CA PHE A 287 6.65 11.25 1.55
C PHE A 287 7.80 11.69 0.65
N THR A 288 7.51 12.15 -0.57
CA THR A 288 8.54 12.47 -1.56
C THR A 288 9.33 13.72 -1.20
N ASN A 289 8.66 14.80 -0.78
CA ASN A 289 9.35 16.02 -0.33
C ASN A 289 10.08 15.81 1.00
N GLY A 290 9.48 15.08 1.95
CA GLY A 290 10.11 14.78 3.23
C GLY A 290 11.40 13.98 3.06
N TYR A 291 11.39 12.94 2.22
CA TYR A 291 12.57 12.17 1.89
C TYR A 291 13.63 13.05 1.19
N GLY A 292 13.23 13.83 0.19
CA GLY A 292 14.12 14.73 -0.52
C GLY A 292 14.79 15.75 0.39
N LEU A 293 14.03 16.40 1.28
CA LEU A 293 14.55 17.36 2.25
C LEU A 293 15.52 16.71 3.24
N ALA A 294 15.19 15.55 3.78
CA ALA A 294 16.05 14.83 4.71
C ALA A 294 17.40 14.49 4.07
N VAL A 295 17.37 13.92 2.87
CA VAL A 295 18.59 13.55 2.14
C VAL A 295 19.40 14.79 1.73
N ALA A 296 18.74 15.83 1.21
CA ALA A 296 19.44 17.06 0.85
C ALA A 296 20.10 17.73 2.06
N THR A 297 19.43 17.75 3.21
CA THR A 297 19.99 18.28 4.45
C THR A 297 21.22 17.49 4.92
N ALA A 298 21.16 16.16 4.85
CA ALA A 298 22.28 15.30 5.20
C ALA A 298 23.49 15.48 4.26
N LEU A 299 23.23 15.41 2.95
CA LEU A 299 24.30 15.45 1.94
C LEU A 299 24.92 16.85 1.78
N SER A 300 24.18 17.92 2.08
CA SER A 300 24.73 19.28 2.08
C SER A 300 25.84 19.48 3.12
N ARG A 301 25.88 18.65 4.17
CA ARG A 301 27.00 18.63 5.14
C ARG A 301 28.30 18.11 4.53
N ILE A 302 28.20 17.31 3.47
CA ILE A 302 29.34 16.71 2.76
C ILE A 302 29.70 17.53 1.53
N PHE A 303 28.71 17.87 0.69
CA PHE A 303 28.90 18.48 -0.62
C PHE A 303 28.76 20.01 -0.62
N GLY A 304 28.33 20.60 0.50
CA GLY A 304 28.08 22.03 0.65
C GLY A 304 26.66 22.47 0.28
N PRO A 305 26.25 23.66 0.73
CA PRO A 305 24.90 24.16 0.58
C PRO A 305 24.52 24.55 -0.85
N SER A 306 25.48 24.79 -1.74
CA SER A 306 25.24 25.18 -3.13
C SER A 306 24.50 24.12 -3.95
N GLN A 307 24.63 22.84 -3.58
CA GLN A 307 24.01 21.72 -4.29
C GLN A 307 22.68 21.27 -3.64
N TYR A 308 22.23 21.95 -2.59
CA TYR A 308 21.05 21.55 -1.82
C TYR A 308 19.81 21.32 -2.68
N ILE A 309 19.51 22.27 -3.57
CA ILE A 309 18.30 22.22 -4.42
C ILE A 309 18.34 21.05 -5.39
N ASP A 310 19.49 20.84 -6.04
CA ASP A 310 19.65 19.75 -7.02
C ASP A 310 19.57 18.39 -6.34
N ILE A 311 20.19 18.25 -5.17
CA ILE A 311 20.10 17.03 -4.34
C ILE A 311 18.64 16.80 -3.93
N PHE A 312 17.93 17.84 -3.47
CA PHE A 312 16.53 17.75 -3.08
C PHE A 312 15.65 17.25 -4.26
N LEU A 313 15.75 17.88 -5.42
CA LEU A 313 14.96 17.52 -6.60
C LEU A 313 15.28 16.09 -7.08
N GLY A 314 16.55 15.72 -7.08
CA GLY A 314 16.99 14.37 -7.43
C GLY A 314 16.41 13.31 -6.50
N PHE A 315 16.52 13.49 -5.19
CA PHE A 315 16.03 12.50 -4.21
C PHE A 315 14.52 12.54 -4.02
N LYS A 316 13.85 13.66 -4.22
CA LYS A 316 12.40 13.71 -4.35
C LYS A 316 11.93 12.84 -5.53
N THR A 317 12.56 12.98 -6.70
CA THR A 317 12.26 12.15 -7.89
C THR A 317 12.55 10.68 -7.64
N PHE A 318 13.68 10.36 -6.99
CA PHE A 318 14.04 9.01 -6.62
C PHE A 318 13.00 8.37 -5.68
N ALA A 319 12.54 9.09 -4.65
CA ALA A 319 11.50 8.62 -3.74
C ALA A 319 10.16 8.40 -4.46
N ALA A 320 9.78 9.30 -5.37
CA ALA A 320 8.58 9.15 -6.19
C ALA A 320 8.66 7.93 -7.11
N TRP A 321 9.81 7.70 -7.74
CA TRP A 321 10.04 6.52 -8.56
C TRP A 321 10.02 5.23 -7.74
N ALA A 322 10.71 5.18 -6.62
CA ALA A 322 10.69 4.02 -5.72
C ALA A 322 9.27 3.68 -5.27
N LEU A 323 8.52 4.68 -4.83
CA LEU A 323 7.12 4.52 -4.43
C LEU A 323 6.27 3.97 -5.59
N SER A 324 6.39 4.54 -6.80
CA SER A 324 5.63 4.09 -7.96
C SER A 324 5.99 2.66 -8.38
N ALA A 325 7.27 2.28 -8.33
CA ALA A 325 7.73 0.94 -8.67
C ALA A 325 7.13 -0.12 -7.73
N PHE A 326 7.07 0.17 -6.42
CA PHE A 326 6.44 -0.72 -5.43
C PHE A 326 4.91 -0.80 -5.61
N ILE A 327 4.25 0.32 -5.92
CA ILE A 327 2.81 0.34 -6.18
C ILE A 327 2.46 -0.48 -7.42
N LEU A 328 3.23 -0.35 -8.50
CA LEU A 328 2.98 -1.10 -9.74
C LEU A 328 3.09 -2.61 -9.54
N THR A 329 4.04 -3.07 -8.71
CA THR A 329 4.13 -4.48 -8.29
C THR A 329 2.88 -4.94 -7.56
N THR A 330 2.35 -4.09 -6.68
CA THR A 330 1.13 -4.38 -5.92
C THR A 330 -0.09 -4.47 -6.83
N LEU A 331 -0.23 -3.59 -7.82
CA LEU A 331 -1.34 -3.61 -8.79
C LEU A 331 -1.41 -4.92 -9.58
N ASP A 332 -0.26 -5.40 -10.09
CA ASP A 332 -0.18 -6.68 -10.79
C ASP A 332 -0.56 -7.85 -9.87
N THR A 333 0.06 -7.91 -8.70
CA THR A 333 -0.14 -9.02 -7.75
C THR A 333 -1.57 -9.03 -7.22
N ALA A 334 -2.15 -7.89 -6.87
CA ALA A 334 -3.52 -7.77 -6.37
C ALA A 334 -4.55 -8.26 -7.40
N ASN A 335 -4.42 -7.85 -8.66
CA ASN A 335 -5.32 -8.31 -9.71
C ASN A 335 -5.18 -9.81 -10.00
N ARG A 336 -3.96 -10.32 -9.96
CA ARG A 336 -3.69 -11.76 -10.12
C ARG A 336 -4.35 -12.57 -9.01
N LEU A 337 -4.26 -12.12 -7.76
CA LEU A 337 -4.90 -12.75 -6.61
C LEU A 337 -6.42 -12.64 -6.67
N ALA A 338 -6.95 -11.49 -7.10
CA ALA A 338 -8.39 -11.30 -7.29
C ALA A 338 -8.94 -12.27 -8.35
N ARG A 339 -8.20 -12.48 -9.45
CA ARG A 339 -8.54 -13.50 -10.45
C ARG A 339 -8.54 -14.91 -9.87
N PHE A 340 -7.57 -15.27 -9.01
CA PHE A 340 -7.55 -16.58 -8.38
C PHE A 340 -8.72 -16.76 -7.41
N ALA A 341 -8.99 -15.78 -6.56
CA ALA A 341 -10.13 -15.80 -5.66
C ALA A 341 -11.45 -15.90 -6.43
N TRP A 342 -11.58 -15.17 -7.55
CA TRP A 342 -12.75 -15.26 -8.44
C TRP A 342 -12.95 -16.68 -8.97
N ARG A 343 -11.92 -17.31 -9.46
CA ARG A 343 -12.02 -18.69 -9.96
C ARG A 343 -12.42 -19.68 -8.87
N GLU A 344 -11.84 -19.57 -7.68
CA GLU A 344 -12.19 -20.41 -6.54
C GLU A 344 -13.61 -20.13 -6.02
N MET A 345 -14.12 -18.92 -6.16
CA MET A 345 -15.48 -18.55 -5.73
C MET A 345 -16.55 -19.19 -6.63
N PHE A 346 -16.25 -19.45 -7.89
CA PHE A 346 -17.16 -20.03 -8.87
C PHE A 346 -16.88 -21.50 -9.18
N ASP A 347 -16.07 -22.22 -8.39
CA ASP A 347 -15.75 -23.64 -8.63
C ASP A 347 -16.99 -24.54 -8.62
N TRP A 348 -18.02 -24.21 -7.82
CA TRP A 348 -19.30 -24.91 -7.79
C TRP A 348 -20.10 -24.88 -9.11
N LEU A 349 -19.79 -23.94 -10.01
CA LEU A 349 -20.41 -23.88 -11.34
C LEU A 349 -19.83 -24.93 -12.31
N GLU A 350 -18.68 -25.49 -12.04
CA GLU A 350 -18.04 -26.46 -12.94
C GLU A 350 -18.93 -27.68 -13.16
N ASP A 351 -19.56 -28.16 -12.08
CA ASP A 351 -20.45 -29.31 -12.11
C ASP A 351 -21.84 -28.95 -12.66
N ARG A 352 -22.28 -27.68 -12.49
CA ARG A 352 -23.63 -27.23 -12.84
C ARG A 352 -23.77 -26.71 -14.27
N SER A 353 -22.77 -25.98 -14.77
CA SER A 353 -22.70 -25.42 -16.12
C SER A 353 -21.26 -25.18 -16.55
N ARG A 354 -20.66 -26.18 -17.18
CA ARG A 354 -19.27 -26.14 -17.62
C ARG A 354 -18.97 -24.99 -18.59
N THR A 355 -19.95 -24.62 -19.43
CA THR A 355 -19.78 -23.50 -20.38
C THR A 355 -19.71 -22.17 -19.64
N THR A 356 -20.65 -21.90 -18.72
CA THR A 356 -20.67 -20.69 -17.91
C THR A 356 -19.41 -20.59 -17.04
N TYR A 357 -18.98 -21.69 -16.43
CA TYR A 357 -17.75 -21.75 -15.67
C TYR A 357 -16.54 -21.36 -16.53
N LYS A 358 -16.37 -21.96 -17.74
CA LYS A 358 -15.25 -21.64 -18.64
C LYS A 358 -15.22 -20.16 -19.07
N ILE A 359 -16.38 -19.53 -19.28
CA ILE A 359 -16.47 -18.12 -19.65
C ILE A 359 -16.07 -17.24 -18.46
N LEU A 360 -16.68 -17.44 -17.29
CA LEU A 360 -16.43 -16.61 -16.09
C LEU A 360 -15.02 -16.77 -15.55
N THR A 361 -14.45 -17.98 -15.65
CA THR A 361 -13.10 -18.27 -15.17
C THR A 361 -12.03 -18.14 -16.24
N ASN A 362 -12.41 -17.70 -17.46
CA ASN A 362 -11.45 -17.33 -18.48
C ASN A 362 -10.44 -16.33 -17.92
N ARG A 363 -9.17 -16.56 -18.21
CA ARG A 363 -8.05 -15.79 -17.69
C ARG A 363 -8.21 -14.26 -17.91
N TRP A 364 -8.65 -13.88 -19.09
CA TRP A 364 -8.80 -12.48 -19.46
C TRP A 364 -10.06 -11.85 -18.85
N VAL A 365 -11.19 -12.60 -18.87
CA VAL A 365 -12.44 -12.15 -18.25
C VAL A 365 -12.26 -11.93 -16.76
N ALA A 366 -11.72 -12.92 -16.05
CA ALA A 366 -11.49 -12.82 -14.61
C ALA A 366 -10.45 -11.76 -14.22
N SER A 367 -9.48 -11.42 -15.10
CA SER A 367 -8.50 -10.36 -14.87
C SER A 367 -9.04 -8.96 -15.21
N ALA A 368 -10.10 -8.83 -16.02
CA ALA A 368 -10.66 -7.54 -16.42
C ALA A 368 -11.60 -6.95 -15.35
N ILE A 369 -12.35 -7.80 -14.64
CA ILE A 369 -13.38 -7.37 -13.69
C ILE A 369 -12.81 -6.53 -12.53
N PRO A 370 -11.77 -6.98 -11.80
CA PRO A 370 -11.28 -6.22 -10.65
C PRO A 370 -10.76 -4.81 -10.98
N PRO A 371 -9.93 -4.58 -12.02
CA PRO A 371 -9.45 -3.25 -12.34
C PRO A 371 -10.54 -2.32 -12.88
N ILE A 372 -11.59 -2.85 -13.54
CA ILE A 372 -12.75 -2.04 -13.94
C ILE A 372 -13.49 -1.55 -12.70
N LEU A 373 -13.78 -2.42 -11.73
CA LEU A 373 -14.41 -2.02 -10.47
C LEU A 373 -13.54 -1.07 -9.65
N ALA A 374 -12.23 -1.30 -9.63
CA ALA A 374 -11.27 -0.41 -8.99
C ALA A 374 -11.26 0.97 -9.64
N LEU A 375 -11.35 1.05 -10.96
CA LEU A 375 -11.40 2.31 -11.68
C LEU A 375 -12.70 3.09 -11.38
N ILE A 376 -13.84 2.40 -11.27
CA ILE A 376 -15.11 3.02 -10.87
C ILE A 376 -14.98 3.70 -9.48
N LEU A 377 -14.19 3.14 -8.58
CA LEU A 377 -13.93 3.73 -7.27
C LEU A 377 -12.88 4.84 -7.28
N ALA A 378 -11.84 4.72 -8.10
CA ALA A 378 -10.69 5.62 -8.12
C ALA A 378 -10.91 6.87 -9.00
N TYR A 379 -11.75 6.77 -10.03
CA TYR A 379 -11.93 7.80 -11.06
C TYR A 379 -12.78 9.01 -10.63
N PRO A 380 -13.90 8.84 -9.89
CA PRO A 380 -14.81 9.95 -9.62
C PRO A 380 -14.18 11.05 -8.78
N LYS A 381 -14.50 12.31 -9.13
CA LYS A 381 -14.25 13.50 -8.32
C LYS A 381 -15.48 13.85 -7.51
N ILE A 382 -15.26 14.31 -6.30
CA ILE A 382 -16.31 14.78 -5.38
C ILE A 382 -15.95 16.18 -4.97
N ASP A 383 -16.94 17.09 -5.07
CA ASP A 383 -16.79 18.45 -4.56
C ASP A 383 -17.10 18.45 -3.06
N VAL A 384 -16.12 18.82 -2.27
CA VAL A 384 -16.22 18.99 -0.82
C VAL A 384 -16.22 20.48 -0.51
N ILE A 385 -17.22 20.93 0.26
CA ILE A 385 -17.25 22.30 0.77
C ILE A 385 -16.46 22.31 2.08
N VAL A 386 -15.42 23.11 2.13
CA VAL A 386 -14.63 23.36 3.35
C VAL A 386 -15.48 24.18 4.32
N PRO A 387 -15.88 23.67 5.50
CA PRO A 387 -16.84 24.35 6.37
C PRO A 387 -16.37 25.72 6.86
N GLU A 388 -15.04 25.91 7.02
CA GLU A 388 -14.45 27.14 7.56
C GLU A 388 -14.35 28.27 6.52
N THR A 389 -14.18 27.94 5.26
CA THR A 389 -13.95 28.93 4.20
C THR A 389 -15.07 29.00 3.17
N GLY A 390 -16.00 28.04 3.17
CA GLY A 390 -17.01 27.89 2.13
C GLY A 390 -16.44 27.52 0.75
N ALA A 391 -15.12 27.31 0.66
CA ALA A 391 -14.45 26.98 -0.59
C ALA A 391 -14.81 25.58 -1.07
N LYS A 392 -15.12 25.44 -2.36
CA LYS A 392 -15.27 24.13 -2.99
C LYS A 392 -13.89 23.56 -3.33
N LEU A 393 -13.58 22.39 -2.77
CA LEU A 393 -12.40 21.62 -3.09
C LEU A 393 -12.81 20.35 -3.82
N SER A 394 -12.35 20.18 -5.06
CA SER A 394 -12.60 18.96 -5.83
C SER A 394 -11.52 17.92 -5.52
N VAL A 395 -11.91 16.81 -4.90
CA VAL A 395 -11.02 15.72 -4.51
C VAL A 395 -11.45 14.41 -5.16
N TYR A 396 -10.50 13.52 -5.40
CA TYR A 396 -10.86 12.19 -5.89
C TYR A 396 -11.52 11.38 -4.78
N ALA A 397 -12.62 10.72 -5.10
CA ALA A 397 -13.46 9.97 -4.17
C ALA A 397 -12.66 8.97 -3.35
N TYR A 398 -11.65 8.36 -3.97
CA TYR A 398 -10.83 7.35 -3.30
C TYR A 398 -10.00 7.89 -2.14
N SER A 399 -9.52 9.14 -2.19
CA SER A 399 -8.78 9.73 -1.07
C SER A 399 -9.62 9.73 0.22
N MET A 400 -10.92 9.83 0.09
CA MET A 400 -11.88 9.78 1.19
C MET A 400 -12.21 8.33 1.63
N LEU A 401 -12.02 7.34 0.76
CA LEU A 401 -12.27 5.92 1.06
C LEU A 401 -11.09 5.24 1.76
N TRP A 402 -9.97 5.93 1.94
CA TRP A 402 -8.75 5.36 2.52
C TRP A 402 -8.95 4.68 3.89
N PRO A 403 -9.67 5.26 4.86
CA PRO A 403 -9.93 4.59 6.14
C PRO A 403 -10.74 3.30 6.00
N ALA A 404 -11.72 3.28 5.10
CA ALA A 404 -12.52 2.10 4.82
C ALA A 404 -11.66 0.98 4.19
N PHE A 405 -10.81 1.33 3.22
CA PHE A 405 -9.81 0.42 2.64
C PHE A 405 -8.85 -0.11 3.70
N SER A 406 -8.25 0.78 4.48
CA SER A 406 -7.27 0.43 5.51
C SER A 406 -7.88 -0.53 6.54
N GLY A 407 -9.08 -0.22 7.06
CA GLY A 407 -9.80 -1.08 8.00
C GLY A 407 -10.14 -2.45 7.42
N THR A 408 -10.63 -2.52 6.19
CA THR A 408 -10.93 -3.78 5.51
C THR A 408 -9.67 -4.64 5.35
N ASN A 409 -8.55 -4.03 4.97
CA ASN A 409 -7.28 -4.75 4.83
C ASN A 409 -6.75 -5.27 6.17
N GLN A 410 -6.82 -4.48 7.24
CA GLN A 410 -6.37 -4.91 8.56
C GLN A 410 -7.27 -5.99 9.18
N LEU A 411 -8.57 -5.90 8.94
CA LEU A 411 -9.51 -6.92 9.38
C LEU A 411 -9.24 -8.26 8.66
N LEU A 412 -8.89 -8.22 7.38
CA LEU A 412 -8.44 -9.40 6.62
C LEU A 412 -7.19 -10.03 7.26
N ALA A 413 -6.23 -9.23 7.74
CA ALA A 413 -5.06 -9.72 8.46
C ALA A 413 -5.46 -10.46 9.75
N ALA A 414 -6.35 -9.87 10.53
CA ALA A 414 -6.85 -10.49 11.76
C ALA A 414 -7.53 -11.83 11.49
N LEU A 415 -8.39 -11.90 10.47
CA LEU A 415 -9.08 -13.13 10.07
C LEU A 415 -8.12 -14.22 9.57
N ALA A 416 -7.08 -13.82 8.84
CA ALA A 416 -6.03 -14.74 8.39
C ALA A 416 -5.25 -15.31 9.58
N LEU A 417 -4.87 -14.49 10.55
CA LEU A 417 -4.20 -14.93 11.78
C LEU A 417 -5.09 -15.85 12.62
N LEU A 418 -6.37 -15.52 12.79
CA LEU A 418 -7.32 -16.38 13.50
C LEU A 418 -7.47 -17.73 12.80
N THR A 419 -7.54 -17.74 11.47
CA THR A 419 -7.57 -18.99 10.68
C THR A 419 -6.29 -19.80 10.88
N GLY A 420 -5.13 -19.15 10.86
CA GLY A 420 -3.84 -19.78 11.14
C GLY A 420 -3.75 -20.34 12.56
N ALA A 421 -4.26 -19.62 13.56
CA ALA A 421 -4.33 -20.08 14.95
C ALA A 421 -5.17 -21.35 15.10
N LEU A 422 -6.34 -21.41 14.44
CA LEU A 422 -7.16 -22.62 14.41
C LEU A 422 -6.42 -23.79 13.73
N TRP A 423 -5.72 -23.52 12.63
CA TRP A 423 -4.98 -24.56 11.95
C TRP A 423 -3.85 -25.14 12.80
N VAL A 424 -3.08 -24.27 13.48
CA VAL A 424 -2.03 -24.69 14.43
C VAL A 424 -2.63 -25.51 15.57
N TYR A 425 -3.77 -25.11 16.09
CA TYR A 425 -4.43 -25.80 17.18
C TYR A 425 -5.01 -27.16 16.77
N PHE A 426 -5.75 -27.24 15.65
CA PHE A 426 -6.47 -28.43 15.24
C PHE A 426 -5.65 -29.39 14.37
N VAL A 427 -4.85 -28.87 13.45
CA VAL A 427 -4.13 -29.71 12.47
C VAL A 427 -2.75 -30.07 12.98
N LEU A 428 -2.00 -29.11 13.54
CA LEU A 428 -0.70 -29.40 14.15
C LEU A 428 -0.79 -29.96 15.57
N GLY A 429 -1.97 -29.88 16.23
CA GLY A 429 -2.16 -30.36 17.58
C GLY A 429 -1.41 -29.58 18.65
N VAL A 430 -0.90 -28.39 18.33
CA VAL A 430 -0.16 -27.54 19.27
C VAL A 430 -1.15 -26.88 20.23
N ARG A 431 -1.15 -27.34 21.48
CA ARG A 431 -2.07 -26.86 22.53
C ARG A 431 -1.30 -26.16 23.66
N GLY A 432 -2.02 -25.45 24.54
CA GLY A 432 -1.45 -24.77 25.68
C GLY A 432 -0.89 -23.40 25.42
N ARG A 433 0.18 -23.01 26.13
CA ARG A 433 0.71 -21.63 26.08
C ARG A 433 1.21 -21.19 24.71
N ILE A 434 1.71 -22.11 23.89
CA ILE A 434 2.27 -21.81 22.57
C ILE A 434 1.17 -21.34 21.60
N SER A 435 -0.03 -21.91 21.65
CA SER A 435 -1.14 -21.48 20.78
C SER A 435 -1.56 -20.03 21.05
N TRP A 436 -1.38 -19.54 22.28
CA TRP A 436 -1.67 -18.16 22.66
C TRP A 436 -0.71 -17.15 22.03
N LEU A 437 0.51 -17.55 21.63
CA LEU A 437 1.45 -16.65 20.92
C LEU A 437 0.89 -16.18 19.57
N ILE A 438 0.01 -16.96 18.95
CA ILE A 438 -0.65 -16.58 17.69
C ILE A 438 -2.05 -16.02 17.96
N LEU A 439 -2.80 -16.65 18.85
CA LEU A 439 -4.20 -16.30 19.11
C LEU A 439 -4.36 -14.94 19.79
N ALA A 440 -3.51 -14.59 20.76
CA ALA A 440 -3.63 -13.32 21.47
C ALA A 440 -3.36 -12.09 20.58
N PRO A 441 -2.28 -12.04 19.75
CA PRO A 441 -2.10 -10.96 18.79
C PRO A 441 -3.24 -10.89 17.74
N ALA A 442 -3.75 -12.04 17.29
CA ALA A 442 -4.84 -12.09 16.34
C ALA A 442 -6.14 -11.49 16.92
N LEU A 443 -6.48 -11.85 18.14
CA LEU A 443 -7.64 -11.29 18.87
C LEU A 443 -7.46 -9.80 19.16
N PHE A 444 -6.27 -9.39 19.60
CA PHE A 444 -5.97 -7.99 19.86
C PHE A 444 -6.11 -7.13 18.58
N LEU A 445 -5.57 -7.61 17.46
CA LEU A 445 -5.71 -6.95 16.18
C LEU A 445 -7.18 -6.87 15.74
N TRP A 446 -7.90 -7.99 15.83
CA TRP A 446 -9.32 -8.04 15.48
C TRP A 446 -10.14 -7.05 16.30
N LEU A 447 -9.98 -7.01 17.63
CA LEU A 447 -10.66 -6.07 18.50
C LEU A 447 -10.30 -4.61 18.16
N THR A 448 -9.03 -4.32 17.94
CA THR A 448 -8.56 -2.97 17.60
C THR A 448 -9.18 -2.47 16.30
N VAL A 449 -9.15 -3.30 15.25
CA VAL A 449 -9.66 -2.90 13.94
C VAL A 449 -11.17 -2.79 13.94
N THR A 450 -11.87 -3.74 14.55
CA THR A 450 -13.34 -3.69 14.65
C THR A 450 -13.79 -2.47 15.45
N ALA A 451 -13.15 -2.20 16.61
CA ALA A 451 -13.44 -1.02 17.41
C ALA A 451 -13.18 0.28 16.63
N ALA A 452 -12.08 0.36 15.86
CA ALA A 452 -11.77 1.52 15.03
C ALA A 452 -12.81 1.75 13.93
N LEU A 453 -13.25 0.70 13.24
CA LEU A 453 -14.28 0.79 12.20
C LEU A 453 -15.63 1.23 12.78
N VAL A 454 -16.02 0.69 13.93
CA VAL A 454 -17.25 1.09 14.63
C VAL A 454 -17.15 2.55 15.09
N MET A 455 -16.05 2.94 15.71
CA MET A 455 -15.83 4.34 16.11
C MET A 455 -15.91 5.28 14.92
N TRP A 456 -15.31 4.90 13.80
CA TRP A 456 -15.32 5.69 12.59
C TRP A 456 -16.75 5.87 12.06
N LEU A 457 -17.57 4.81 12.04
CA LEU A 457 -18.98 4.87 11.64
C LEU A 457 -19.82 5.76 12.54
N VAL A 458 -19.63 5.64 13.85
CA VAL A 458 -20.50 6.31 14.83
C VAL A 458 -20.09 7.76 15.07
N PHE A 459 -18.80 8.03 15.20
CA PHE A 459 -18.30 9.33 15.67
C PHE A 459 -17.72 10.23 14.59
N ILE A 460 -17.35 9.70 13.43
CA ILE A 460 -16.66 10.45 12.39
C ILE A 460 -17.52 10.62 11.15
N MET A 461 -18.11 9.54 10.69
CA MET A 461 -18.90 9.52 9.46
C MET A 461 -20.05 10.56 9.45
N PRO A 462 -20.78 10.86 10.55
CA PRO A 462 -21.83 11.87 10.55
C PRO A 462 -21.38 13.28 10.16
N TYR A 463 -20.08 13.60 10.30
CA TYR A 463 -19.51 14.90 9.95
C TYR A 463 -19.01 15.00 8.51
N LEU A 464 -19.07 13.92 7.75
CA LEU A 464 -18.57 13.87 6.39
C LEU A 464 -19.68 14.15 5.36
N PRO A 465 -19.36 14.54 4.11
CA PRO A 465 -20.36 14.73 3.06
C PRO A 465 -21.23 13.50 2.83
N VAL A 466 -22.52 13.69 2.55
CA VAL A 466 -23.52 12.59 2.42
C VAL A 466 -23.10 11.52 1.41
N LEU A 467 -22.54 11.92 0.27
CA LEU A 467 -22.08 10.97 -0.75
C LEU A 467 -20.95 10.09 -0.23
N TYR A 468 -20.08 10.67 0.58
CA TYR A 468 -18.98 9.95 1.24
C TYR A 468 -19.52 8.98 2.31
N GLN A 469 -20.50 9.43 3.12
CA GLN A 469 -21.17 8.57 4.10
C GLN A 469 -21.74 7.33 3.43
N ALA A 470 -22.42 7.49 2.28
CA ALA A 470 -22.98 6.37 1.51
C ALA A 470 -21.88 5.41 1.03
N GLY A 471 -20.81 5.92 0.39
CA GLY A 471 -19.74 5.08 -0.17
C GLY A 471 -18.92 4.36 0.90
N ALA A 472 -18.28 5.11 1.80
CA ALA A 472 -17.43 4.55 2.85
C ALA A 472 -18.23 3.73 3.86
N GLY A 473 -19.44 4.20 4.22
CA GLY A 473 -20.34 3.48 5.12
C GLY A 473 -20.74 2.12 4.56
N THR A 474 -21.07 2.03 3.28
CA THR A 474 -21.36 0.75 2.62
C THR A 474 -20.17 -0.20 2.66
N ILE A 475 -18.97 0.28 2.34
CA ILE A 475 -17.74 -0.52 2.37
C ILE A 475 -17.49 -1.07 3.78
N ILE A 476 -17.58 -0.22 4.80
CA ILE A 476 -17.35 -0.62 6.18
C ILE A 476 -18.44 -1.58 6.67
N ALA A 477 -19.72 -1.32 6.33
CA ALA A 477 -20.81 -2.20 6.70
C ALA A 477 -20.66 -3.60 6.08
N ILE A 478 -20.30 -3.70 4.80
CA ILE A 478 -20.01 -4.98 4.15
C ILE A 478 -18.87 -5.69 4.87
N SER A 479 -17.79 -4.98 5.16
CA SER A 479 -16.62 -5.54 5.86
C SER A 479 -16.99 -6.09 7.24
N LEU A 480 -17.74 -5.34 8.04
CA LEU A 480 -18.18 -5.77 9.37
C LEU A 480 -19.18 -6.94 9.32
N ILE A 481 -20.08 -6.96 8.35
CA ILE A 481 -21.02 -8.08 8.18
C ILE A 481 -20.27 -9.38 7.87
N LEU A 482 -19.33 -9.33 6.91
CA LEU A 482 -18.51 -10.48 6.53
C LEU A 482 -17.60 -10.92 7.70
N ASP A 483 -17.06 -9.96 8.45
CA ASP A 483 -16.27 -10.22 9.65
C ASP A 483 -17.08 -10.97 10.71
N ILE A 484 -18.26 -10.45 11.07
CA ILE A 484 -19.15 -11.09 12.06
C ILE A 484 -19.49 -12.53 11.63
N MET A 485 -19.78 -12.74 10.35
CA MET A 485 -20.06 -14.08 9.83
C MET A 485 -18.87 -15.03 10.02
N LEU A 486 -17.64 -14.58 9.74
CA LEU A 486 -16.42 -15.38 9.88
C LEU A 486 -16.08 -15.64 11.35
N ILE A 487 -16.23 -14.63 12.22
CA ILE A 487 -16.02 -14.80 13.67
C ILE A 487 -17.02 -15.77 14.28
N MET A 488 -18.27 -15.73 13.86
CA MET A 488 -19.25 -16.73 14.33
C MET A 488 -18.85 -18.16 13.95
N LEU A 489 -18.31 -18.34 12.73
CA LEU A 489 -17.82 -19.65 12.28
C LEU A 489 -16.54 -20.05 13.03
N PHE A 490 -15.64 -19.10 13.32
CA PHE A 490 -14.47 -19.31 14.16
C PHE A 490 -14.86 -19.80 15.55
N VAL A 491 -15.76 -19.10 16.24
CA VAL A 491 -16.23 -19.47 17.59
C VAL A 491 -16.90 -20.84 17.57
N LYS A 492 -17.71 -21.12 16.54
CA LYS A 492 -18.37 -22.43 16.40
C LYS A 492 -17.34 -23.56 16.20
N ALA A 493 -16.30 -23.33 15.38
CA ALA A 493 -15.24 -24.30 15.19
C ALA A 493 -14.48 -24.56 16.49
N PHE A 494 -14.14 -23.48 17.21
CA PHE A 494 -13.43 -23.57 18.48
C PHE A 494 -14.24 -24.33 19.56
N ARG A 495 -15.55 -24.06 19.69
CA ARG A 495 -16.44 -24.75 20.66
C ARG A 495 -16.66 -26.23 20.39
N LYS A 496 -16.54 -26.67 19.16
CA LYS A 496 -16.70 -28.10 18.80
C LYS A 496 -15.53 -28.98 19.24
N SER A 497 -14.45 -28.36 19.66
CA SER A 497 -13.16 -29.00 19.96
C SER A 497 -12.82 -28.99 21.47
N VAL A 498 -13.53 -28.19 22.25
CA VAL A 498 -13.52 -28.20 23.71
C VAL A 498 -14.66 -29.06 24.21
#